data_0192b7a9108f393ff609b727f6a57242
#
_entry.id   0192b7a9108f393ff609b727f6a57242
#
_cell.length_a   1.000
_cell.length_b   1.000
_cell.length_c   1.000
_cell.angle_alpha   90.00
_cell.angle_beta   90.00
_cell.angle_gamma   90.00
#
_symmetry.space_group_name_H-M   'P 1'
#
loop_
_entity.id
_entity.type
_entity.pdbx_description
1 polymer ?
#
loop_
_entity_poly.entity_id
_entity_poly.type
_entity_poly.pdbx_seq_one_letter_code
_entity_poly.pdbx_strand_id
1 'polypeptide(L)'
;MGEDGTSVAVFNDSPGGPFYADPLKYERPTKGYLLTKTHCGSRCNQCSPERSVENINIFMNRCFEGSYITKDANDETHIVTGYYSQNLLAKAVHLIRDPFDNVVSRFHYSYMHFGMRNQTDKLAMYPRSREGFRAFCKDLGSRFYKKERDSKFYTDVFDEVKDIPCHADFFRWIQWHNLAFTTTWDLNIPTLIVHYENYTNNFDETKDMLLEFLDQDIVNEPPLFATGKTYREYYTDDEIKSVESMFKTLALEKTWYHTKHYFDE
;
A
#
# COMPACT_ATOMS: atom_id res chain seq x y z
N MET A 1 -18.45 -2.49 14.44
CA MET A 1 -18.41 -3.20 15.73
C MET A 1 -19.78 -3.75 16.00
N GLY A 2 -19.88 -5.00 16.48
CA GLY A 2 -21.13 -5.47 17.05
C GLY A 2 -21.50 -4.64 18.29
N GLU A 3 -22.75 -4.62 18.70
CA GLU A 3 -23.23 -3.90 19.89
C GLU A 3 -22.51 -4.30 21.18
N ASP A 4 -21.84 -5.44 21.17
CA ASP A 4 -21.05 -6.01 22.27
C ASP A 4 -19.54 -5.68 22.19
N GLY A 5 -19.10 -4.92 21.20
CA GLY A 5 -17.70 -4.58 21.03
C GLY A 5 -16.80 -5.71 20.50
N THR A 6 -17.37 -6.84 20.14
CA THR A 6 -16.65 -8.09 19.87
C THR A 6 -16.14 -8.25 18.43
N SER A 7 -16.50 -7.38 17.50
CA SER A 7 -15.98 -7.43 16.12
C SER A 7 -15.62 -6.05 15.61
N VAL A 8 -14.42 -5.94 15.03
CA VAL A 8 -13.97 -4.74 14.33
C VAL A 8 -14.14 -4.98 12.84
N ALA A 9 -15.04 -4.23 12.20
CA ALA A 9 -15.13 -4.26 10.75
C ALA A 9 -13.96 -3.47 10.14
N VAL A 10 -13.27 -4.09 9.19
CA VAL A 10 -12.24 -3.42 8.40
C VAL A 10 -12.89 -2.78 7.18
N PHE A 11 -12.81 -1.47 7.09
CA PHE A 11 -13.30 -0.73 5.95
C PHE A 11 -12.15 -0.34 5.03
N ASN A 12 -12.38 -0.47 3.74
CA ASN A 12 -11.43 -0.05 2.73
C ASN A 12 -11.73 1.40 2.29
N ASP A 13 -10.76 2.04 1.67
CA ASP A 13 -10.89 3.28 0.93
C ASP A 13 -11.70 3.13 -0.38
N SER A 14 -12.39 2.01 -0.57
CA SER A 14 -13.39 1.80 -1.62
C SER A 14 -14.80 2.19 -1.14
N PRO A 15 -15.74 2.41 -2.05
CA PRO A 15 -17.11 2.76 -1.70
C PRO A 15 -17.70 1.84 -0.64
N GLY A 16 -18.27 2.41 0.42
CA GLY A 16 -18.85 1.67 1.54
C GLY A 16 -18.15 1.84 2.88
N GLY A 17 -17.19 2.78 2.98
CA GLY A 17 -16.57 3.12 4.27
C GLY A 17 -17.58 3.67 5.29
N PRO A 18 -17.38 3.39 6.61
CA PRO A 18 -18.40 3.58 7.64
C PRO A 18 -18.81 5.04 7.86
N PHE A 19 -17.95 5.99 7.50
CA PHE A 19 -18.20 7.41 7.77
C PHE A 19 -19.13 8.08 6.77
N TYR A 20 -19.28 7.46 5.60
CA TYR A 20 -20.12 7.96 4.50
C TYR A 20 -21.28 7.05 4.18
N ALA A 21 -21.43 5.98 4.93
CA ALA A 21 -22.70 5.31 5.01
C ALA A 21 -23.71 6.35 5.52
N ASP A 22 -24.88 6.41 4.88
CA ASP A 22 -25.97 7.31 5.22
C ASP A 22 -26.02 7.58 6.72
N PRO A 23 -25.78 8.81 7.19
CA PRO A 23 -25.74 9.14 8.62
C PRO A 23 -27.08 8.85 9.33
N LEU A 24 -28.16 8.64 8.57
CA LEU A 24 -29.46 8.24 9.08
C LEU A 24 -29.56 6.71 9.30
N LYS A 25 -28.66 5.92 8.73
CA LYS A 25 -28.67 4.44 8.81
C LYS A 25 -27.59 3.86 9.72
N TYR A 26 -26.55 4.61 10.00
CA TYR A 26 -25.41 4.12 10.76
C TYR A 26 -25.09 5.06 11.91
N GLU A 27 -25.44 4.66 13.10
CA GLU A 27 -25.01 5.32 14.30
C GLU A 27 -23.50 5.17 14.45
N ARG A 28 -22.84 6.26 14.85
CA ARG A 28 -21.43 6.20 15.20
C ARG A 28 -21.26 5.28 16.40
N PRO A 29 -20.28 4.35 16.37
CA PRO A 29 -20.00 3.58 17.57
C PRO A 29 -19.62 4.54 18.69
N THR A 30 -20.28 4.42 19.82
CA THR A 30 -20.06 5.28 21.00
C THR A 30 -18.79 4.89 21.74
N LYS A 31 -18.24 3.72 21.47
CA LYS A 31 -17.02 3.17 22.11
C LYS A 31 -16.22 2.36 21.10
N GLY A 32 -14.88 2.34 21.27
CA GLY A 32 -13.93 1.56 20.50
C GLY A 32 -13.50 2.23 19.18
N TYR A 33 -12.75 1.48 18.37
CA TYR A 33 -12.20 1.95 17.12
C TYR A 33 -12.95 1.39 15.92
N LEU A 34 -12.99 2.17 14.84
CA LEU A 34 -13.26 1.68 13.51
C LEU A 34 -11.91 1.46 12.80
N LEU A 35 -11.67 0.27 12.32
CA LEU A 35 -10.47 -0.04 11.57
C LEU A 35 -10.70 0.27 10.09
N THR A 36 -9.94 1.21 9.55
CA THR A 36 -10.01 1.60 8.15
C THR A 36 -8.69 1.28 7.47
N LYS A 37 -8.73 0.57 6.35
CA LYS A 37 -7.56 0.38 5.48
C LYS A 37 -7.56 1.48 4.43
N THR A 38 -6.47 2.23 4.36
CA THR A 38 -6.25 3.21 3.30
C THR A 38 -4.97 2.91 2.50
N HIS A 39 -4.96 3.29 1.23
CA HIS A 39 -3.79 3.32 0.37
C HIS A 39 -3.33 4.75 0.10
N CYS A 40 -3.97 5.74 0.71
CA CYS A 40 -3.67 7.16 0.51
C CYS A 40 -3.55 7.55 -0.96
N GLY A 41 -4.46 7.04 -1.80
CA GLY A 41 -4.50 7.34 -3.24
C GLY A 41 -3.53 6.58 -4.13
N SER A 42 -2.65 5.73 -3.59
CA SER A 42 -1.61 5.04 -4.39
C SER A 42 -2.11 3.83 -5.18
N ARG A 43 -3.42 3.71 -5.43
CA ARG A 43 -4.02 2.57 -6.15
C ARG A 43 -3.83 2.57 -7.67
N CYS A 44 -3.24 3.58 -8.24
CA CYS A 44 -3.13 3.65 -9.69
C CYS A 44 -2.07 2.71 -10.24
N ASN A 45 -2.49 1.51 -10.69
CA ASN A 45 -1.62 0.50 -11.29
C ASN A 45 -1.03 0.89 -12.65
N GLN A 46 -1.54 1.94 -13.28
CA GLN A 46 -1.13 2.39 -14.61
C GLN A 46 -0.70 3.86 -14.65
N CYS A 47 -0.60 4.50 -13.50
CA CYS A 47 -0.09 5.86 -13.43
C CYS A 47 1.43 5.87 -13.58
N SER A 48 1.92 6.83 -14.31
CA SER A 48 3.35 7.12 -14.38
C SER A 48 3.87 7.56 -12.99
N PRO A 49 5.17 7.38 -12.71
CA PRO A 49 5.77 7.68 -11.41
C PRO A 49 5.54 9.11 -10.92
N GLU A 50 5.52 10.09 -11.81
CA GLU A 50 5.28 11.48 -11.44
C GLU A 50 3.91 11.71 -10.78
N ARG A 51 2.92 10.85 -11.04
CA ARG A 51 1.63 10.90 -10.34
C ARG A 51 1.68 10.33 -8.94
N SER A 52 2.75 9.64 -8.61
CA SER A 52 2.98 9.12 -7.26
C SER A 52 3.79 10.09 -6.41
N VAL A 53 4.36 11.11 -7.02
CA VAL A 53 5.03 12.20 -6.31
C VAL A 53 3.97 13.22 -5.93
N GLU A 54 3.40 13.01 -4.80
CA GLU A 54 2.41 13.92 -4.24
C GLU A 54 3.06 14.80 -3.21
N ASN A 55 2.56 16.03 -3.08
CA ASN A 55 2.92 16.82 -1.92
C ASN A 55 2.19 16.24 -0.68
N ILE A 56 2.72 16.51 0.49
CA ILE A 56 2.22 15.97 1.75
C ILE A 56 0.73 16.27 1.98
N ASN A 57 0.25 17.45 1.59
CA ASN A 57 -1.14 17.84 1.78
C ASN A 57 -2.09 17.00 0.93
N ILE A 58 -1.72 16.74 -0.33
CA ILE A 58 -2.51 15.88 -1.23
C ILE A 58 -2.53 14.45 -0.69
N PHE A 59 -1.38 13.93 -0.25
CA PHE A 59 -1.28 12.60 0.35
C PHE A 59 -2.15 12.48 1.60
N MET A 60 -2.04 13.43 2.54
CA MET A 60 -2.88 13.46 3.75
C MET A 60 -4.37 13.46 3.39
N ASN A 61 -4.80 14.34 2.49
CA ASN A 61 -6.20 14.37 2.08
C ASN A 61 -6.68 13.02 1.55
N ARG A 62 -5.86 12.35 0.75
CA ARG A 62 -6.20 11.01 0.23
C ARG A 62 -6.20 9.92 1.29
N CYS A 63 -5.40 10.04 2.36
CA CYS A 63 -5.47 9.13 3.50
C CYS A 63 -6.81 9.24 4.25
N PHE A 64 -7.41 10.42 4.24
CA PHE A 64 -8.71 10.71 4.89
C PHE A 64 -9.89 10.67 3.92
N GLU A 65 -9.65 10.35 2.67
CA GLU A 65 -10.71 10.21 1.68
C GLU A 65 -11.50 8.92 1.91
N GLY A 66 -12.80 9.04 1.86
CA GLY A 66 -13.73 7.92 1.87
C GLY A 66 -14.84 8.14 0.85
N SER A 67 -15.55 7.10 0.52
CA SER A 67 -16.66 7.20 -0.41
C SER A 67 -17.80 6.27 -0.02
N TYR A 68 -19.03 6.64 -0.38
CA TYR A 68 -20.19 5.79 -0.26
C TYR A 68 -21.04 5.81 -1.53
N ILE A 69 -21.83 4.76 -1.68
CA ILE A 69 -22.74 4.60 -2.79
C ILE A 69 -24.11 5.11 -2.35
N THR A 70 -24.69 6.01 -3.10
CA THR A 70 -26.06 6.47 -2.95
C THR A 70 -26.85 6.27 -4.25
N LYS A 71 -28.18 6.28 -4.15
CA LYS A 71 -29.07 6.26 -5.30
C LYS A 71 -29.87 7.55 -5.33
N ASP A 72 -30.08 8.08 -6.52
CA ASP A 72 -30.94 9.24 -6.73
C ASP A 72 -32.43 8.84 -6.86
N ALA A 73 -33.27 9.83 -7.12
CA ALA A 73 -34.71 9.60 -7.30
C ALA A 73 -35.08 8.70 -8.50
N ASN A 74 -34.16 8.50 -9.44
CA ASN A 74 -34.29 7.65 -10.61
C ASN A 74 -33.69 6.25 -10.41
N ASP A 75 -33.26 5.91 -9.17
CA ASP A 75 -32.55 4.66 -8.83
C ASP A 75 -31.16 4.57 -9.48
N GLU A 76 -30.61 5.67 -10.00
CA GLU A 76 -29.26 5.71 -10.53
C GLU A 76 -28.23 5.74 -9.39
N THR A 77 -27.19 4.93 -9.54
CA THR A 77 -26.13 4.78 -8.53
C THR A 77 -25.07 5.85 -8.69
N HIS A 78 -24.83 6.60 -7.61
CA HIS A 78 -23.80 7.63 -7.54
C HIS A 78 -22.77 7.30 -6.45
N ILE A 79 -21.51 7.63 -6.72
CA ILE A 79 -20.42 7.58 -5.72
C ILE A 79 -20.19 8.98 -5.20
N VAL A 80 -20.42 9.16 -3.91
CA VAL A 80 -20.15 10.42 -3.21
C VAL A 80 -18.83 10.28 -2.45
N THR A 81 -17.91 11.19 -2.70
CA THR A 81 -16.61 11.25 -2.01
C THR A 81 -16.66 12.32 -0.93
N GLY A 82 -16.08 12.02 0.20
CA GLY A 82 -15.95 12.94 1.33
C GLY A 82 -14.64 12.70 2.08
N TYR A 83 -14.41 13.49 3.13
CA TYR A 83 -13.17 13.43 3.90
C TYR A 83 -13.47 13.29 5.39
N TYR A 84 -12.71 12.43 6.06
CA TYR A 84 -12.74 12.33 7.51
C TYR A 84 -12.07 13.54 8.15
N SER A 85 -12.56 13.92 9.31
CA SER A 85 -11.80 14.85 10.16
C SER A 85 -10.55 14.15 10.70
N GLN A 86 -9.41 14.81 10.61
CA GLN A 86 -8.13 14.33 11.18
C GLN A 86 -8.26 14.06 12.69
N ASN A 87 -9.11 14.82 13.39
CA ASN A 87 -9.36 14.68 14.82
C ASN A 87 -10.06 13.35 15.21
N LEU A 88 -10.56 12.60 14.22
CA LEU A 88 -11.16 11.28 14.45
C LEU A 88 -10.13 10.15 14.41
N LEU A 89 -8.90 10.43 13.96
CA LEU A 89 -7.86 9.42 13.87
C LEU A 89 -7.15 9.25 15.21
N ALA A 90 -7.36 8.11 15.85
CA ALA A 90 -6.80 7.83 17.16
C ALA A 90 -5.43 7.17 17.10
N LYS A 91 -5.24 6.20 16.19
CA LYS A 91 -4.03 5.40 16.06
C LYS A 91 -3.81 5.00 14.59
N ALA A 92 -2.58 4.78 14.20
CA ALA A 92 -2.22 4.26 12.88
C ALA A 92 -1.40 2.98 12.99
N VAL A 93 -1.68 2.01 12.12
CA VAL A 93 -0.80 0.85 11.91
C VAL A 93 -0.18 0.99 10.52
N HIS A 94 1.13 1.12 10.50
CA HIS A 94 1.91 1.26 9.28
C HIS A 94 2.51 -0.09 8.92
N LEU A 95 1.94 -0.75 7.90
CA LEU A 95 2.40 -2.05 7.44
C LEU A 95 3.52 -1.87 6.41
N ILE A 96 4.69 -2.43 6.71
CA ILE A 96 5.86 -2.47 5.83
C ILE A 96 6.03 -3.89 5.31
N ARG A 97 6.39 -4.05 4.06
CA ARG A 97 6.73 -5.32 3.44
C ARG A 97 8.03 -5.16 2.66
N ASP A 98 8.83 -6.23 2.57
CA ASP A 98 9.99 -6.28 1.70
C ASP A 98 9.66 -5.66 0.32
N PRO A 99 10.42 -4.64 -0.14
CA PRO A 99 10.12 -3.94 -1.39
C PRO A 99 10.19 -4.85 -2.62
N PHE A 100 11.10 -5.83 -2.65
CA PHE A 100 11.22 -6.77 -3.78
C PHE A 100 10.00 -7.69 -3.83
N ASP A 101 9.61 -8.25 -2.69
CA ASP A 101 8.43 -9.09 -2.57
C ASP A 101 7.15 -8.32 -2.88
N ASN A 102 7.08 -7.05 -2.48
CA ASN A 102 5.94 -6.19 -2.76
C ASN A 102 5.79 -5.95 -4.27
N VAL A 103 6.88 -5.60 -4.96
CA VAL A 103 6.88 -5.30 -6.41
C VAL A 103 6.51 -6.55 -7.21
N VAL A 104 7.10 -7.70 -6.92
CA VAL A 104 6.76 -8.96 -7.63
C VAL A 104 5.35 -9.43 -7.30
N SER A 105 4.91 -9.29 -6.06
CA SER A 105 3.53 -9.61 -5.67
C SER A 105 2.50 -8.80 -6.45
N ARG A 106 2.80 -7.52 -6.75
CA ARG A 106 1.97 -6.68 -7.61
C ARG A 106 1.86 -7.20 -9.04
N PHE A 107 2.94 -7.74 -9.59
CA PHE A 107 2.90 -8.43 -10.88
C PHE A 107 1.97 -9.66 -10.82
N HIS A 108 2.09 -10.50 -9.80
CA HIS A 108 1.22 -11.66 -9.63
C HIS A 108 -0.25 -11.27 -9.45
N TYR A 109 -0.52 -10.17 -8.77
CA TYR A 109 -1.86 -9.60 -8.67
C TYR A 109 -2.40 -9.16 -10.04
N SER A 110 -1.57 -8.48 -10.85
CA SER A 110 -1.92 -8.10 -12.22
C SER A 110 -2.19 -9.31 -13.10
N TYR A 111 -1.36 -10.35 -12.99
CA TYR A 111 -1.55 -11.62 -13.70
C TYR A 111 -2.90 -12.28 -13.35
N MET A 112 -3.25 -12.33 -12.07
CA MET A 112 -4.56 -12.82 -11.62
C MET A 112 -5.70 -12.02 -12.27
N HIS A 113 -5.60 -10.69 -12.30
CA HIS A 113 -6.61 -9.83 -12.94
C HIS A 113 -6.71 -10.04 -14.44
N PHE A 114 -5.61 -10.34 -15.14
CA PHE A 114 -5.65 -10.73 -16.55
C PHE A 114 -6.48 -12.00 -16.74
N GLY A 115 -6.31 -12.99 -15.87
CA GLY A 115 -7.12 -14.21 -15.86
C GLY A 115 -8.60 -13.94 -15.63
N MET A 116 -8.92 -13.17 -14.58
CA MET A 116 -10.32 -12.82 -14.24
C MET A 116 -11.04 -12.04 -15.37
N ARG A 117 -10.29 -11.30 -16.19
CA ARG A 117 -10.81 -10.53 -17.33
C ARG A 117 -10.68 -11.25 -18.68
N ASN A 118 -10.29 -12.52 -18.66
CA ASN A 118 -10.08 -13.34 -19.87
C ASN A 118 -9.10 -12.70 -20.88
N GLN A 119 -8.08 -11.97 -20.40
CA GLN A 119 -7.07 -11.34 -21.24
C GLN A 119 -5.96 -12.36 -21.59
N THR A 120 -6.29 -13.35 -22.42
CA THR A 120 -5.40 -14.48 -22.77
C THR A 120 -4.09 -14.03 -23.41
N ASP A 121 -4.12 -12.99 -24.24
CA ASP A 121 -2.92 -12.43 -24.86
C ASP A 121 -1.92 -11.91 -23.81
N LYS A 122 -2.42 -11.25 -22.75
CA LYS A 122 -1.55 -10.78 -21.67
C LYS A 122 -1.03 -11.91 -20.79
N LEU A 123 -1.84 -12.95 -20.57
CA LEU A 123 -1.38 -14.14 -19.85
C LEU A 123 -0.26 -14.86 -20.62
N ALA A 124 -0.36 -14.93 -21.94
CA ALA A 124 0.68 -15.51 -22.80
C ALA A 124 1.94 -14.62 -22.87
N MET A 125 1.74 -13.28 -22.92
CA MET A 125 2.84 -12.31 -23.01
C MET A 125 3.64 -12.24 -21.70
N TYR A 126 2.98 -12.39 -20.55
CA TYR A 126 3.57 -12.25 -19.22
C TYR A 126 3.31 -13.52 -18.39
N PRO A 127 3.93 -14.67 -18.72
CA PRO A 127 3.75 -15.88 -17.94
C PRO A 127 4.15 -15.66 -16.48
N ARG A 128 3.56 -16.43 -15.55
CA ARG A 128 3.83 -16.30 -14.11
C ARG A 128 5.21 -16.86 -13.75
N SER A 129 6.26 -16.20 -14.24
CA SER A 129 7.66 -16.55 -14.04
C SER A 129 8.52 -15.30 -13.93
N ARG A 130 9.81 -15.48 -13.63
CA ARG A 130 10.81 -14.39 -13.63
C ARG A 130 10.87 -13.68 -15.00
N GLU A 131 10.84 -14.42 -16.10
CA GLU A 131 10.88 -13.89 -17.46
C GLU A 131 9.63 -13.07 -17.77
N GLY A 132 8.46 -13.58 -17.39
CA GLY A 132 7.19 -12.86 -17.56
C GLY A 132 7.13 -11.59 -16.73
N PHE A 133 7.65 -11.61 -15.50
CA PHE A 133 7.80 -10.41 -14.67
C PHE A 133 8.70 -9.37 -15.36
N ARG A 134 9.87 -9.78 -15.87
CA ARG A 134 10.78 -8.87 -16.58
C ARG A 134 10.15 -8.27 -17.83
N ALA A 135 9.44 -9.08 -18.62
CA ALA A 135 8.70 -8.61 -19.78
C ALA A 135 7.62 -7.59 -19.41
N PHE A 136 6.87 -7.87 -18.32
CA PHE A 136 5.86 -6.97 -17.79
C PHE A 136 6.45 -5.62 -17.33
N CYS A 137 7.55 -5.66 -16.59
CA CYS A 137 8.24 -4.45 -16.13
C CYS A 137 8.82 -3.63 -17.29
N LYS A 138 9.40 -4.29 -18.28
CA LYS A 138 9.92 -3.63 -19.48
C LYS A 138 8.83 -2.89 -20.25
N ASP A 139 7.66 -3.51 -20.41
CA ASP A 139 6.52 -2.88 -21.09
C ASP A 139 5.97 -1.68 -20.28
N LEU A 140 5.89 -1.80 -18.95
CA LEU A 140 5.53 -0.67 -18.08
C LEU A 140 6.56 0.47 -18.18
N GLY A 141 7.84 0.16 -18.06
CA GLY A 141 8.93 1.15 -18.14
C GLY A 141 8.90 1.89 -19.48
N SER A 142 8.71 1.18 -20.58
CA SER A 142 8.67 1.81 -21.93
C SER A 142 7.54 2.84 -22.08
N ARG A 143 6.41 2.64 -21.41
CA ARG A 143 5.25 3.56 -21.46
C ARG A 143 5.52 4.88 -20.74
N PHE A 144 6.35 4.86 -19.74
CA PHE A 144 6.56 6.02 -18.85
C PHE A 144 7.94 6.66 -19.04
N TYR A 145 8.84 6.03 -19.76
CA TYR A 145 10.24 6.43 -19.88
C TYR A 145 10.44 7.93 -20.11
N LYS A 146 9.70 8.54 -21.05
CA LYS A 146 9.83 9.98 -21.32
C LYS A 146 9.46 10.85 -20.13
N LYS A 147 8.37 10.48 -19.44
CA LYS A 147 7.88 11.23 -18.29
C LYS A 147 8.76 11.06 -17.07
N GLU A 148 9.30 9.88 -16.89
CA GLU A 148 10.25 9.58 -15.81
C GLU A 148 11.54 10.37 -16.00
N ARG A 149 12.12 10.33 -17.20
CA ARG A 149 13.32 11.10 -17.53
C ARG A 149 13.14 12.60 -17.32
N ASP A 150 11.95 13.12 -17.64
CA ASP A 150 11.64 14.54 -17.50
C ASP A 150 11.17 14.90 -16.06
N SER A 151 11.06 13.92 -15.15
CA SER A 151 10.65 14.11 -13.77
C SER A 151 11.77 14.71 -12.93
N LYS A 152 11.47 15.79 -12.23
CA LYS A 152 12.44 16.48 -11.36
C LYS A 152 12.74 15.73 -10.05
N PHE A 153 11.98 14.68 -9.74
CA PHE A 153 11.95 14.12 -8.40
C PHE A 153 12.95 12.99 -8.16
N TYR A 154 13.40 12.31 -9.20
CA TYR A 154 14.43 11.28 -9.06
C TYR A 154 15.39 11.21 -10.26
N THR A 155 15.60 12.34 -10.92
CA THR A 155 16.60 12.47 -11.99
C THR A 155 17.98 12.02 -11.57
N ASP A 156 18.36 12.26 -10.32
CA ASP A 156 19.69 11.93 -9.80
C ASP A 156 19.95 10.43 -9.75
N VAL A 157 18.91 9.61 -9.61
CA VAL A 157 19.02 8.13 -9.56
C VAL A 157 18.47 7.44 -10.79
N PHE A 158 17.80 8.18 -11.69
CA PHE A 158 17.10 7.57 -12.83
C PHE A 158 18.03 6.78 -13.75
N ASP A 159 19.19 7.31 -14.07
CA ASP A 159 20.14 6.64 -14.97
C ASP A 159 20.70 5.34 -14.36
N GLU A 160 20.78 5.25 -13.06
CA GLU A 160 21.19 4.05 -12.33
C GLU A 160 20.12 2.96 -12.30
N VAL A 161 18.83 3.37 -12.22
CA VAL A 161 17.72 2.44 -11.94
C VAL A 161 16.81 2.14 -13.13
N LYS A 162 16.90 2.92 -14.22
CA LYS A 162 15.97 2.80 -15.38
C LYS A 162 15.90 1.41 -16.00
N ASP A 163 16.96 0.63 -15.91
CA ASP A 163 17.05 -0.72 -16.46
C ASP A 163 16.67 -1.82 -15.45
N ILE A 164 16.42 -1.44 -14.18
CA ILE A 164 15.95 -2.37 -13.15
C ILE A 164 14.49 -2.71 -13.41
N PRO A 165 14.11 -4.00 -13.33
CA PRO A 165 12.73 -4.40 -13.52
C PRO A 165 11.78 -3.68 -12.55
N CYS A 166 10.78 -3.00 -13.10
CA CYS A 166 9.78 -2.25 -12.33
C CYS A 166 10.36 -1.17 -11.39
N HIS A 167 11.46 -0.50 -11.76
CA HIS A 167 12.09 0.56 -10.96
C HIS A 167 11.10 1.62 -10.45
N ALA A 168 10.12 2.00 -11.26
CA ALA A 168 9.09 2.95 -10.87
C ALA A 168 8.25 2.51 -9.67
N ASP A 169 8.13 1.21 -9.44
CA ASP A 169 7.39 0.68 -8.30
C ASP A 169 8.18 0.81 -7.00
N PHE A 170 9.51 0.67 -7.04
CA PHE A 170 10.39 0.98 -5.90
C PHE A 170 10.33 2.45 -5.55
N PHE A 171 10.37 3.34 -6.56
CA PHE A 171 10.20 4.77 -6.33
C PHE A 171 8.87 5.10 -5.63
N ARG A 172 7.76 4.54 -6.10
CA ARG A 172 6.44 4.72 -5.47
C ARG A 172 6.41 4.17 -4.05
N TRP A 173 7.04 3.04 -3.83
CA TRP A 173 7.13 2.41 -2.52
C TRP A 173 7.85 3.34 -1.53
N ILE A 174 9.02 3.87 -1.90
CA ILE A 174 9.78 4.84 -1.08
C ILE A 174 8.94 6.08 -0.80
N GLN A 175 8.38 6.69 -1.83
CA GLN A 175 7.59 7.93 -1.68
C GLN A 175 6.38 7.72 -0.77
N TRP A 176 5.68 6.61 -0.94
CA TRP A 176 4.52 6.30 -0.09
C TRP A 176 4.90 6.19 1.39
N HIS A 177 5.96 5.46 1.70
CA HIS A 177 6.42 5.29 3.07
C HIS A 177 6.97 6.59 3.66
N ASN A 178 7.72 7.38 2.89
CA ASN A 178 8.16 8.71 3.30
C ASN A 178 6.98 9.59 3.70
N LEU A 179 5.96 9.68 2.84
CA LEU A 179 4.78 10.50 3.09
C LEU A 179 3.94 9.96 4.25
N ALA A 180 3.81 8.64 4.39
CA ALA A 180 3.08 8.04 5.50
C ALA A 180 3.74 8.33 6.85
N PHE A 181 5.07 8.20 6.94
CA PHE A 181 5.80 8.57 8.15
C PHE A 181 5.70 10.05 8.47
N THR A 182 5.84 10.92 7.46
CA THR A 182 5.67 12.36 7.64
C THR A 182 4.27 12.71 8.12
N THR A 183 3.24 12.12 7.50
CA THR A 183 1.84 12.37 7.87
C THR A 183 1.56 12.00 9.33
N THR A 184 1.98 10.81 9.76
CA THR A 184 1.74 10.38 11.15
C THR A 184 2.54 11.19 12.15
N TRP A 185 3.73 11.66 11.78
CA TRP A 185 4.54 12.55 12.59
C TRP A 185 3.90 13.94 12.73
N ASP A 186 3.56 14.58 11.62
CA ASP A 186 3.02 15.94 11.58
C ASP A 186 1.67 16.03 12.32
N LEU A 187 0.87 14.98 12.26
CA LEU A 187 -0.41 14.88 12.95
C LEU A 187 -0.29 14.34 14.37
N ASN A 188 0.93 14.03 14.83
CA ASN A 188 1.20 13.45 16.16
C ASN A 188 0.33 12.22 16.47
N ILE A 189 0.20 11.31 15.50
CA ILE A 189 -0.62 10.10 15.63
C ILE A 189 0.22 8.96 16.21
N PRO A 190 -0.20 8.35 17.32
CA PRO A 190 0.39 7.11 17.79
C PRO A 190 0.42 6.07 16.68
N THR A 191 1.62 5.56 16.33
CA THR A 191 1.80 4.71 15.16
C THR A 191 2.57 3.45 15.53
N LEU A 192 1.97 2.30 15.24
CA LEU A 192 2.63 1.00 15.30
C LEU A 192 3.19 0.65 13.93
N ILE A 193 4.47 0.27 13.88
CA ILE A 193 5.11 -0.26 12.68
C ILE A 193 5.06 -1.78 12.73
N VAL A 194 4.52 -2.39 11.67
CA VAL A 194 4.43 -3.85 11.54
C VAL A 194 5.09 -4.27 10.24
N HIS A 195 6.06 -5.17 10.33
CA HIS A 195 6.63 -5.82 9.16
C HIS A 195 5.80 -7.04 8.77
N TYR A 196 5.44 -7.14 7.49
CA TYR A 196 4.59 -8.21 6.97
C TYR A 196 5.20 -9.60 7.22
N GLU A 197 6.51 -9.68 7.16
CA GLU A 197 7.29 -10.91 7.36
C GLU A 197 7.16 -11.46 8.79
N ASN A 198 6.88 -10.59 9.76
CA ASN A 198 6.67 -10.99 11.15
C ASN A 198 5.43 -11.88 11.32
N TYR A 199 4.44 -11.79 10.43
CA TYR A 199 3.31 -12.72 10.43
C TYR A 199 3.71 -14.16 10.07
N THR A 200 4.89 -14.35 9.46
CA THR A 200 5.45 -15.68 9.20
C THR A 200 6.36 -16.14 10.33
N ASN A 201 7.23 -15.24 10.78
CA ASN A 201 8.35 -15.60 11.65
C ASN A 201 8.01 -15.48 13.15
N ASN A 202 7.16 -14.51 13.51
CA ASN A 202 6.83 -14.12 14.88
C ASN A 202 5.34 -13.78 15.02
N PHE A 203 4.48 -14.71 14.57
CA PHE A 203 3.03 -14.44 14.47
C PHE A 203 2.41 -14.05 15.82
N ASP A 204 2.64 -14.83 16.87
CA ASP A 204 2.01 -14.59 18.18
C ASP A 204 2.47 -13.29 18.78
N GLU A 205 3.76 -12.97 18.75
CA GLU A 205 4.30 -11.71 19.23
C GLU A 205 3.73 -10.52 18.45
N THR A 206 3.65 -10.64 17.11
CA THR A 206 3.09 -9.58 16.26
C THR A 206 1.61 -9.35 16.53
N LYS A 207 0.85 -10.42 16.72
CA LYS A 207 -0.55 -10.39 17.09
C LYS A 207 -0.75 -9.70 18.44
N ASP A 208 0.00 -10.12 19.46
CA ASP A 208 -0.14 -9.59 20.82
C ASP A 208 0.24 -8.10 20.86
N MET A 209 1.33 -7.71 20.21
CA MET A 209 1.73 -6.30 20.06
C MET A 209 0.65 -5.47 19.36
N LEU A 210 0.00 -6.00 18.32
CA LEU A 210 -1.06 -5.30 17.60
C LEU A 210 -2.30 -5.13 18.46
N LEU A 211 -2.70 -6.17 19.19
CA LEU A 211 -3.88 -6.14 20.08
C LEU A 211 -3.65 -5.19 21.27
N GLU A 212 -2.47 -5.25 21.89
CA GLU A 212 -2.09 -4.31 22.96
C GLU A 212 -2.12 -2.87 22.45
N PHE A 213 -1.52 -2.61 21.28
CA PHE A 213 -1.54 -1.27 20.68
C PHE A 213 -2.97 -0.77 20.42
N LEU A 214 -3.85 -1.65 19.99
CA LEU A 214 -5.26 -1.31 19.70
C LEU A 214 -6.18 -1.35 20.92
N ASP A 215 -5.69 -1.70 22.11
CA ASP A 215 -6.49 -1.95 23.31
C ASP A 215 -7.66 -2.94 23.05
N GLN A 216 -7.34 -4.07 22.40
CA GLN A 216 -8.31 -5.08 22.02
C GLN A 216 -7.92 -6.45 22.56
N ASP A 217 -8.94 -7.24 22.94
CA ASP A 217 -8.79 -8.62 23.33
C ASP A 217 -8.99 -9.58 22.13
N ILE A 218 -8.45 -10.77 22.24
CA ILE A 218 -8.71 -11.84 21.28
C ILE A 218 -10.14 -12.36 21.50
N VAL A 219 -10.96 -12.23 20.47
CA VAL A 219 -12.36 -12.74 20.51
C VAL A 219 -12.51 -14.01 19.69
N ASN A 220 -11.75 -14.15 18.61
CA ASN A 220 -11.77 -15.30 17.72
C ASN A 220 -10.35 -15.74 17.37
N GLU A 221 -10.18 -17.03 17.05
CA GLU A 221 -8.93 -17.51 16.48
C GLU A 221 -8.59 -16.75 15.19
N PRO A 222 -7.35 -16.28 15.04
CA PRO A 222 -6.94 -15.58 13.83
C PRO A 222 -6.98 -16.51 12.62
N PRO A 223 -7.32 -16.00 11.43
CA PRO A 223 -7.28 -16.79 10.22
C PRO A 223 -5.85 -17.24 9.91
N LEU A 224 -5.70 -18.40 9.28
CA LEU A 224 -4.41 -18.86 8.78
C LEU A 224 -3.88 -17.88 7.71
N PHE A 225 -2.70 -17.35 7.95
CA PHE A 225 -2.02 -16.47 7.00
C PHE A 225 -1.17 -17.29 6.02
N ALA A 226 -1.39 -17.10 4.73
CA ALA A 226 -0.50 -17.62 3.69
C ALA A 226 0.67 -16.65 3.49
N THR A 227 1.67 -16.77 4.32
CA THR A 227 2.90 -15.96 4.30
C THR A 227 4.11 -16.78 3.79
N GLY A 228 5.29 -16.21 3.79
CA GLY A 228 6.54 -16.92 3.50
C GLY A 228 6.88 -17.03 2.01
N LYS A 229 6.20 -16.28 1.13
CA LYS A 229 6.61 -16.17 -0.27
C LYS A 229 7.67 -15.10 -0.40
N THR A 230 8.84 -15.47 -0.86
CA THR A 230 9.94 -14.57 -1.21
C THR A 230 10.14 -14.57 -2.71
N TYR A 231 10.53 -13.44 -3.26
CA TYR A 231 10.72 -13.24 -4.70
C TYR A 231 12.05 -12.56 -5.03
N ARG A 232 12.99 -12.57 -4.09
CA ARG A 232 14.29 -11.93 -4.27
C ARG A 232 15.05 -12.49 -5.47
N GLU A 233 14.90 -13.80 -5.77
CA GLU A 233 15.45 -14.44 -6.95
C GLU A 233 15.01 -13.87 -8.31
N TYR A 234 13.98 -13.02 -8.32
CA TYR A 234 13.55 -12.32 -9.53
C TYR A 234 14.54 -11.23 -9.96
N TYR A 235 15.42 -10.82 -9.07
CA TYR A 235 16.44 -9.81 -9.26
C TYR A 235 17.84 -10.41 -9.23
N THR A 236 18.81 -9.71 -9.82
CA THR A 236 20.23 -10.01 -9.69
C THR A 236 20.82 -9.23 -8.52
N ASP A 237 21.99 -9.66 -8.03
CA ASP A 237 22.67 -8.97 -6.93
C ASP A 237 23.02 -7.51 -7.30
N ASP A 238 23.35 -7.23 -8.56
CA ASP A 238 23.65 -5.88 -9.02
C ASP A 238 22.37 -5.00 -9.06
N GLU A 239 21.24 -5.56 -9.48
CA GLU A 239 19.94 -4.88 -9.43
C GLU A 239 19.54 -4.58 -7.99
N ILE A 240 19.78 -5.50 -7.05
CA ILE A 240 19.53 -5.30 -5.62
C ILE A 240 20.38 -4.15 -5.07
N LYS A 241 21.68 -4.09 -5.40
CA LYS A 241 22.57 -2.99 -4.99
C LYS A 241 22.11 -1.64 -5.56
N SER A 242 21.67 -1.60 -6.81
CA SER A 242 21.15 -0.36 -7.39
C SER A 242 19.84 0.09 -6.73
N VAL A 243 18.95 -0.84 -6.37
CA VAL A 243 17.75 -0.52 -5.57
C VAL A 243 18.14 -0.02 -4.18
N GLU A 244 19.12 -0.63 -3.54
CA GLU A 244 19.65 -0.16 -2.25
C GLU A 244 20.17 1.29 -2.34
N SER A 245 20.96 1.60 -3.38
CA SER A 245 21.45 2.96 -3.64
C SER A 245 20.30 3.95 -3.80
N MET A 246 19.26 3.58 -4.55
CA MET A 246 18.04 4.37 -4.69
C MET A 246 17.36 4.62 -3.34
N PHE A 247 17.25 3.60 -2.49
CA PHE A 247 16.68 3.74 -1.15
C PHE A 247 17.51 4.69 -0.28
N LYS A 248 18.83 4.53 -0.26
CA LYS A 248 19.76 5.42 0.48
C LYS A 248 19.64 6.87 0.05
N THR A 249 19.35 7.14 -1.22
CA THR A 249 19.23 8.48 -1.79
C THR A 249 17.86 9.11 -1.55
N LEU A 250 16.78 8.34 -1.68
CA LEU A 250 15.42 8.88 -1.72
C LEU A 250 14.60 8.64 -0.45
N ALA A 251 14.97 7.65 0.37
CA ALA A 251 14.25 7.36 1.60
C ALA A 251 14.60 8.38 2.70
N LEU A 252 13.58 8.85 3.41
CA LEU A 252 13.80 9.58 4.64
C LEU A 252 14.46 8.66 5.68
N GLU A 253 15.18 9.24 6.64
CA GLU A 253 15.89 8.50 7.68
C GLU A 253 15.01 7.42 8.34
N LYS A 254 13.77 7.75 8.68
CA LYS A 254 12.83 6.81 9.29
C LYS A 254 12.44 5.67 8.36
N THR A 255 12.22 5.98 7.09
CA THR A 255 11.93 4.96 6.07
C THR A 255 13.13 4.03 5.90
N TRP A 256 14.34 4.60 5.76
CA TRP A 256 15.56 3.82 5.65
C TRP A 256 15.80 2.94 6.88
N TYR A 257 15.63 3.49 8.08
CA TYR A 257 15.79 2.74 9.32
C TYR A 257 14.95 1.46 9.36
N HIS A 258 13.70 1.53 8.92
CA HIS A 258 12.79 0.38 8.91
C HIS A 258 12.95 -0.55 7.71
N THR A 259 13.81 -0.23 6.73
CA THR A 259 13.91 -1.00 5.49
C THR A 259 15.31 -1.50 5.18
N LYS A 260 16.35 -0.94 5.80
CA LYS A 260 17.75 -1.30 5.53
C LYS A 260 18.04 -2.79 5.67
N HIS A 261 17.41 -3.46 6.63
CA HIS A 261 17.60 -4.90 6.87
C HIS A 261 17.15 -5.79 5.69
N TYR A 262 16.32 -5.28 4.79
CA TYR A 262 15.98 -6.00 3.55
C TYR A 262 17.12 -6.04 2.53
N PHE A 263 18.19 -5.32 2.76
CA PHE A 263 19.36 -5.27 1.89
C PHE A 263 20.60 -5.96 2.50
N ASP A 264 20.52 -6.35 3.76
CA ASP A 264 21.63 -6.96 4.50
C ASP A 264 21.82 -8.48 4.23
N GLU A 265 21.01 -9.10 3.33
CA GLU A 265 21.03 -10.53 2.99
C GLU A 265 21.79 -10.83 1.70
#